data_1fb81ad9e67ea10fabc8a2a2f12d0b8a
#
_entry.id   1fb81ad9e67ea10fabc8a2a2f12d0b8a
#
_cell.length_a   1.000
_cell.length_b   1.000
_cell.length_c   1.000
_cell.angle_alpha   90.00
_cell.angle_beta   90.00
_cell.angle_gamma   90.00
#
_symmetry.space_group_name_H-M   'P 1'
#
loop_
_entity.id
_entity.type
_entity.pdbx_description
1 polymer ?
#
loop_
_entity_poly.entity_id
_entity_poly.type
_entity_poly.pdbx_seq_one_letter_code
_entity_poly.pdbx_strand_id
1 'polypeptide(L)' 'MVVMSADLDNHAALNNALTEGWVVEPPVYAMTDAGRRGRRVLQFILWREGRPRVMTVVDTPEIRAWIDDQRWPIATLR' A
#
# COMPACT_ATOMS: atom_id res chain seq x y z
N MET A 1 -6.63 -7.24 21.59
CA MET A 1 -6.68 -7.15 21.05
C MET A 1 -6.27 -6.91 20.15
N VAL A 2 -6.17 -6.98 19.78
CA VAL A 2 -5.85 -6.81 18.97
C VAL A 2 -5.61 -6.42 18.10
N VAL A 3 -5.39 -6.39 17.69
CA VAL A 3 -5.16 -6.16 16.87
C VAL A 3 -4.93 -5.94 15.99
N MET A 4 -4.72 -5.95 15.46
CA MET A 4 -4.49 -5.69 14.56
C MET A 4 -4.54 -5.77 13.52
N SER A 5 -4.58 -6.22 13.55
CA SER A 5 -4.65 -6.35 12.58
C SER A 5 -5.02 -6.08 11.65
N ALA A 6 -5.55 -6.37 11.90
CA ALA A 6 -6.08 -5.86 10.72
C ALA A 6 -5.29 -4.75 10.16
N ASP A 7 -4.13 -4.97 10.10
CA ASP A 7 -3.21 -3.96 9.67
C ASP A 7 -3.08 -3.91 8.17
N LEU A 8 -3.72 -4.86 7.46
CA LEU A 8 -3.68 -4.88 6.01
C LEU A 8 -4.92 -4.21 5.45
N ASP A 9 -4.71 -3.33 4.50
CA ASP A 9 -5.76 -2.73 3.73
C ASP A 9 -6.01 -3.60 2.50
N ASN A 10 -7.12 -3.41 1.82
CA ASN A 10 -7.34 -4.08 0.56
C ASN A 10 -7.31 -3.06 -0.59
N HIS A 11 -7.33 -3.57 -1.81
CA HIS A 11 -7.27 -2.70 -2.98
C HIS A 11 -8.46 -1.73 -3.03
N ALA A 12 -9.64 -2.20 -2.61
CA ALA A 12 -10.83 -1.34 -2.61
C ALA A 12 -10.66 -0.17 -1.65
N ALA A 13 -10.09 -0.42 -0.46
CA ALA A 13 -9.84 0.65 0.51
C ALA A 13 -8.85 1.68 -0.03
N LEU A 14 -7.81 1.21 -0.72
CA LEU A 14 -6.84 2.10 -1.34
C LEU A 14 -7.50 2.94 -2.42
N ASN A 15 -8.31 2.32 -3.27
CA ASN A 15 -9.00 3.03 -4.34
C ASN A 15 -9.98 4.07 -3.77
N ASN A 16 -10.66 3.72 -2.68
CA ASN A 16 -11.55 4.66 -1.99
C ASN A 16 -10.79 5.87 -1.45
N ALA A 17 -9.59 5.65 -0.90
CA ALA A 17 -8.77 6.74 -0.42
C ALA A 17 -8.43 7.71 -1.55
N LEU A 18 -8.07 7.19 -2.72
CA LEU A 18 -7.78 8.04 -3.87
C LEU A 18 -9.01 8.85 -4.28
N THR A 19 -10.18 8.23 -4.24
CA THR A 19 -11.45 8.90 -4.56
C THR A 19 -11.71 10.03 -3.56
N GLU A 20 -11.29 9.86 -2.31
CA GLU A 20 -11.47 10.86 -1.26
C GLU A 20 -10.44 11.99 -1.30
N GLY A 21 -9.53 11.95 -2.27
CA GLY A 21 -8.56 13.02 -2.44
C GLY A 21 -7.17 12.74 -1.89
N TRP A 22 -6.92 11.51 -1.41
CA TRP A 22 -5.57 11.13 -1.01
C TRP A 22 -4.71 10.94 -2.25
N VAL A 23 -3.45 11.36 -2.17
CA VAL A 23 -2.50 11.29 -3.28
C VAL A 23 -1.35 10.39 -2.87
N VAL A 24 -1.00 9.44 -3.72
CA VAL A 24 0.13 8.56 -3.46
C VAL A 24 1.43 9.30 -3.74
N GLU A 25 2.37 9.22 -2.79
CA GLU A 25 3.72 9.72 -2.98
C GLU A 25 4.59 8.53 -3.40
N PRO A 26 5.03 8.48 -4.68
CA PRO A 26 5.88 7.38 -5.10
C PRO A 26 7.26 7.46 -4.42
N PRO A 27 7.97 6.33 -4.35
CA PRO A 27 7.61 5.04 -4.91
C PRO A 27 6.68 4.26 -3.99
N VAL A 28 6.09 3.18 -4.53
CA VAL A 28 5.43 2.16 -3.71
C VAL A 28 6.51 1.21 -3.23
N TYR A 29 6.49 0.84 -1.96
CA TYR A 29 7.54 0.01 -1.37
C TYR A 29 7.09 -1.45 -1.30
N ALA A 30 7.85 -2.34 -1.96
CA ALA A 30 7.62 -3.78 -1.88
C ALA A 30 8.54 -4.35 -0.82
N MET A 31 7.99 -5.09 0.13
CA MET A 31 8.77 -5.62 1.25
C MET A 31 8.18 -6.92 1.74
N THR A 32 8.96 -7.64 2.54
CA THR A 32 8.51 -8.84 3.23
C THR A 32 8.18 -8.46 4.66
N ASP A 33 6.98 -8.79 5.10
CA ASP A 33 6.55 -8.49 6.46
C ASP A 33 6.82 -9.71 7.33
N ALA A 34 7.87 -9.65 8.12
CA ALA A 34 8.27 -10.76 8.99
C ALA A 34 7.19 -11.05 10.04
N GLY A 35 6.45 -10.03 10.47
CA GLY A 35 5.37 -10.20 11.42
C GLY A 35 4.19 -11.00 10.86
N ARG A 36 4.17 -11.25 9.55
CA ARG A 36 3.15 -12.02 8.87
C ARG A 36 3.76 -13.22 8.17
N ARG A 37 4.71 -13.86 8.83
CA ARG A 37 5.36 -15.08 8.33
C ARG A 37 6.01 -14.89 6.97
N GLY A 38 6.62 -13.72 6.78
CA GLY A 38 7.33 -13.44 5.54
C GLY A 38 6.42 -13.12 4.36
N ARG A 39 5.16 -12.78 4.60
CA ARG A 39 4.25 -12.40 3.52
C ARG A 39 4.76 -11.17 2.80
N ARG A 40 4.63 -11.17 1.50
CA ARG A 40 5.02 -10.03 0.69
C ARG A 40 3.89 -9.00 0.67
N VAL A 41 4.25 -7.76 0.93
CA VAL A 41 3.29 -6.66 1.00
C VAL A 41 3.80 -5.47 0.20
N LEU A 42 2.87 -4.60 -0.17
CA LEU A 42 3.18 -3.33 -0.82
C LEU A 42 2.71 -2.21 0.10
N GLN A 43 3.58 -1.24 0.34
CA GLN A 43 3.29 -0.14 1.24
C GLN A 43 3.19 1.15 0.44
N PHE A 44 2.07 1.85 0.62
CA PHE A 44 1.79 3.11 -0.06
C PHE A 44 1.83 4.24 0.96
N ILE A 45 2.48 5.33 0.58
CA ILE A 45 2.47 6.56 1.38
C ILE A 45 1.55 7.54 0.67
N LEU A 46 0.53 7.98 1.36
CA LEU A 46 -0.46 8.90 0.80
C LEU A 46 -0.48 10.19 1.60
N TRP A 47 -0.85 11.26 0.92
CA TRP A 47 -0.95 12.57 1.54
C TRP A 47 -2.29 13.21 1.21
N ARG A 48 -2.83 13.91 2.19
CA ARG A 48 -4.01 14.72 2.00
C ARG A 48 -3.97 15.89 2.98
N GLU A 49 -4.03 17.11 2.44
CA GLU A 49 -4.04 18.32 3.25
C GLU A 49 -2.87 18.37 4.24
N GLY A 50 -1.69 17.98 3.77
CA GLY A 50 -0.48 18.00 4.59
C GLY A 50 -0.37 16.88 5.60
N ARG A 51 -1.26 15.89 5.57
CA ARG A 51 -1.25 14.76 6.50
C ARG A 51 -0.86 13.48 5.79
N PRO A 52 0.08 12.72 6.34
CA PRO A 52 0.47 11.45 5.76
C PRO A 52 -0.43 10.31 6.23
N ARG A 53 -0.52 9.30 5.40
CA ARG A 53 -1.19 8.04 5.75
C ARG A 53 -0.46 6.92 5.06
N VAL A 54 -0.25 5.82 5.77
CA VAL A 54 0.39 4.63 5.20
C VAL A 54 -0.67 3.55 5.04
N MET A 55 -0.74 2.96 3.86
CA MET A 55 -1.62 1.83 3.59
C MET A 55 -0.79 0.66 3.12
N THR A 56 -1.04 -0.52 3.67
CA THR A 56 -0.29 -1.72 3.37
C THR A 56 -1.24 -2.76 2.80
N VAL A 57 -0.93 -3.28 1.62
CA VAL A 57 -1.77 -4.28 0.96
C VAL A 57 -0.91 -5.49 0.60
N VAL A 58 -1.56 -6.64 0.45
CA VAL A 58 -0.87 -7.86 0.03
C VAL A 58 -0.40 -7.68 -1.42
N ASP A 59 0.83 -8.12 -1.69
CA ASP A 59 1.43 -8.04 -3.01
C ASP A 59 0.82 -9.13 -3.90
N THR A 60 0.02 -8.71 -4.86
CA THR A 60 -0.61 -9.63 -5.81
C THR A 60 -0.37 -9.14 -7.24
N PRO A 61 -0.44 -10.04 -8.22
CA PRO A 61 -0.31 -9.61 -9.62
C PRO A 61 -1.33 -8.54 -10.02
N GLU A 62 -2.53 -8.61 -9.47
CA GLU A 62 -3.59 -7.66 -9.79
C GLU A 62 -3.23 -6.26 -9.34
N ILE A 63 -2.75 -6.13 -8.10
CA ILE A 63 -2.40 -4.80 -7.60
C ILE A 63 -1.15 -4.26 -8.28
N ARG A 64 -0.21 -5.14 -8.65
CA ARG A 64 0.97 -4.70 -9.39
C ARG A 64 0.61 -4.16 -10.76
N ALA A 65 -0.33 -4.81 -11.45
CA ALA A 65 -0.81 -4.33 -12.74
C ALA A 65 -1.47 -2.96 -12.60
N TRP A 66 -2.25 -2.78 -11.54
CA TRP A 66 -2.89 -1.50 -11.27
C TRP A 66 -1.87 -0.40 -10.98
N ILE A 67 -0.81 -0.72 -10.21
CA ILE A 67 0.27 0.22 -9.93
C ILE A 67 0.96 0.63 -11.23
N ASP A 68 1.19 -0.34 -12.11
CA ASP A 68 1.81 -0.07 -13.40
C ASP A 68 0.96 0.87 -14.24
N ASP A 69 -0.35 0.67 -14.23
CA ASP A 69 -1.28 1.56 -14.93
C ASP A 69 -1.20 2.99 -14.40
N GLN A 70 -0.97 3.15 -13.10
CA GLN A 70 -0.83 4.46 -12.48
C GLN A 70 0.55 5.07 -12.74
N ARG A 71 1.48 4.26 -13.27
CA ARG A 71 2.86 4.66 -13.56
C ARG A 71 3.65 5.03 -12.30
N TRP A 72 3.33 4.40 -11.19
CA TRP A 72 4.11 4.58 -9.98
C TRP A 72 5.26 3.57 -9.96
N PRO A 73 6.50 4.01 -9.68
CA PRO A 73 7.60 3.07 -9.53
C PRO A 73 7.47 2.25 -8.26
N ILE A 74 8.02 1.04 -8.29
CA ILE A 74 8.06 0.18 -7.11
C ILE A 74 9.52 0.06 -6.69
N ALA A 75 9.78 0.32 -5.41
CA ALA A 75 11.10 0.13 -4.81
C ALA A 75 11.03 -1.09 -3.90
N THR A 76 11.94 -2.03 -4.11
CA THR A 76 11.98 -3.24 -3.29
C THR A 76 12.92 -3.02 -2.11
N LEU A 77 12.39 -3.24 -0.90
CA LEU A 77 13.16 -3.16 0.33
C LEU A 77 13.56 -4.56 0.77
N ARG A 78 14.72 -4.67 1.37
CA ARG A 78 15.24 -5.96 1.84
C ARG A 78 15.29 -6.03 3.35
#